data_869f54942ab7bf2af0665c52376c2362
#
_entry.id   869f54942ab7bf2af0665c52376c2362
#
_cell.length_a   1.000
_cell.length_b   1.000
_cell.length_c   1.000
_cell.angle_alpha   90.00
_cell.angle_beta   90.00
_cell.angle_gamma   90.00
#
_symmetry.space_group_name_H-M   'P 1'
#
loop_
_entity.id
_entity.type
_entity.pdbx_description
1 polymer ?
#
loop_
_entity_poly.entity_id
_entity_poly.type
_entity_poly.pdbx_seq_one_letter_code
_entity_poly.pdbx_strand_id
1 'polypeptide(L)'
;KTIIFVSHDISSVAKYCDRVILLNKGVKLSEGNPKDTINLYKKVLLNQSQNIASGQVLADAKEDGTKKLWKSNYELNPQVNEYGTGEAEIIDFAVIDEYGSYTSCIQKGTSFTIRSKVQFHTDIQDPIFTYTFKTVQGTAVTGTNTMYEKVGVGLARAGEIYVASFKQNM
;
A
#
# COMPACT_ATOMS: atom_id res chain seq x y z
N LYS A 1 21.92 -17.74 22.98
CA LYS A 1 21.91 -16.40 23.62
C LYS A 1 20.64 -15.70 23.22
N THR A 2 19.92 -15.07 24.14
CA THR A 2 18.74 -14.25 23.86
C THR A 2 19.17 -12.79 23.75
N ILE A 3 18.72 -12.10 22.71
CA ILE A 3 18.98 -10.69 22.48
C ILE A 3 17.63 -9.97 22.54
N ILE A 4 17.55 -8.90 23.34
CA ILE A 4 16.39 -8.02 23.37
C ILE A 4 16.72 -6.78 22.55
N PHE A 5 15.90 -6.52 21.53
CA PHE A 5 16.04 -5.38 20.61
C PHE A 5 14.85 -4.45 20.77
N VAL A 6 15.09 -3.20 21.11
CA VAL A 6 14.05 -2.17 21.26
C VAL A 6 14.22 -1.14 20.16
N SER A 7 13.22 -0.99 19.32
CA SER A 7 13.25 -0.05 18.20
C SER A 7 11.83 0.35 17.78
N HIS A 8 11.72 1.49 17.15
CA HIS A 8 10.53 1.91 16.39
C HIS A 8 10.71 1.72 14.88
N ASP A 9 11.89 1.28 14.44
CA ASP A 9 12.15 0.97 13.04
C ASP A 9 11.60 -0.42 12.70
N ILE A 10 10.47 -0.43 12.02
CA ILE A 10 9.75 -1.63 11.59
C ILE A 10 10.63 -2.55 10.73
N SER A 11 11.48 -1.96 9.88
CA SER A 11 12.32 -2.72 8.95
C SER A 11 13.38 -3.53 9.70
N SER A 12 14.01 -2.94 10.71
CA SER A 12 14.96 -3.63 11.57
C SER A 12 14.29 -4.70 12.42
N VAL A 13 13.10 -4.41 12.97
CA VAL A 13 12.31 -5.39 13.73
C VAL A 13 11.94 -6.59 12.87
N ALA A 14 11.44 -6.35 11.64
CA ALA A 14 11.07 -7.41 10.71
C ALA A 14 12.26 -8.29 10.30
N LYS A 15 13.45 -7.69 10.20
CA LYS A 15 14.66 -8.38 9.71
C LYS A 15 15.38 -9.20 10.79
N TYR A 16 15.39 -8.71 12.02
CA TYR A 16 16.27 -9.25 13.06
C TYR A 16 15.56 -9.93 14.22
N CYS A 17 14.23 -9.81 14.34
CA CYS A 17 13.46 -10.37 15.45
C CYS A 17 12.71 -11.62 15.05
N ASP A 18 12.82 -12.68 15.85
CA ASP A 18 12.01 -13.90 15.70
C ASP A 18 10.65 -13.75 16.38
N ARG A 19 10.56 -12.89 17.39
CA ARG A 19 9.36 -12.60 18.17
C ARG A 19 9.32 -11.12 18.56
N VAL A 20 8.14 -10.52 18.49
CA VAL A 20 7.94 -9.09 18.76
C VAL A 20 6.86 -8.91 19.83
N ILE A 21 7.13 -7.97 20.74
CA ILE A 21 6.14 -7.49 21.72
C ILE A 21 5.81 -6.04 21.37
N LEU A 22 4.53 -5.76 21.14
CA LEU A 22 4.04 -4.41 20.91
C LEU A 22 3.59 -3.78 22.22
N LEU A 23 4.22 -2.66 22.55
CA LEU A 23 3.86 -1.84 23.71
C LEU A 23 3.27 -0.51 23.23
N ASN A 24 2.18 -0.08 23.88
CA ASN A 24 1.61 1.24 23.67
C ASN A 24 1.19 1.84 25.00
N LYS A 25 1.68 3.03 25.31
CA LYS A 25 1.43 3.75 26.57
C LYS A 25 1.63 2.88 27.81
N GLY A 26 2.67 2.06 27.81
CA GLY A 26 3.02 1.17 28.92
C GLY A 26 2.22 -0.14 28.98
N VAL A 27 1.28 -0.38 28.08
CA VAL A 27 0.47 -1.59 28.01
C VAL A 27 0.93 -2.50 26.87
N LYS A 28 1.07 -3.80 27.14
CA LYS A 28 1.30 -4.80 26.11
C LYS A 28 0.05 -5.04 25.30
N LEU A 29 0.07 -4.65 24.03
CA LEU A 29 -1.06 -4.83 23.10
C LEU A 29 -1.02 -6.16 22.36
N SER A 30 0.16 -6.66 22.05
CA SER A 30 0.34 -7.91 21.30
C SER A 30 1.72 -8.49 21.53
N GLU A 31 1.82 -9.79 21.28
CA GLU A 31 3.07 -10.53 21.23
C GLU A 31 2.94 -11.65 20.20
N GLY A 32 3.93 -11.83 19.36
CA GLY A 32 3.91 -12.89 18.36
C GLY A 32 4.98 -12.72 17.29
N ASN A 33 4.70 -13.27 16.11
CA ASN A 33 5.61 -13.14 14.99
C ASN A 33 5.70 -11.67 14.52
N PRO A 34 6.83 -11.27 13.90
CA PRO A 34 7.04 -9.89 13.47
C PRO A 34 5.95 -9.39 12.52
N LYS A 35 5.53 -10.19 11.55
CA LYS A 35 4.58 -9.77 10.50
C LYS A 35 3.25 -9.30 11.09
N ASP A 36 2.63 -10.10 11.94
CA ASP A 36 1.30 -9.81 12.51
C ASP A 36 1.38 -8.65 13.51
N THR A 37 2.41 -8.65 14.35
CA THR A 37 2.62 -7.60 15.35
C THR A 37 2.93 -6.25 14.70
N ILE A 38 3.70 -6.22 13.62
CA ILE A 38 3.97 -5.01 12.83
C ILE A 38 2.69 -4.49 12.18
N ASN A 39 1.85 -5.36 11.64
CA ASN A 39 0.56 -4.95 11.07
C ASN A 39 -0.36 -4.32 12.12
N LEU A 40 -0.40 -4.88 13.33
CA LEU A 40 -1.13 -4.29 14.45
C LEU A 40 -0.54 -2.93 14.87
N TYR A 41 0.79 -2.81 14.92
CA TYR A 41 1.48 -1.54 15.21
C TYR A 41 1.08 -0.44 14.22
N LYS A 42 1.06 -0.76 12.91
CA LYS A 42 0.60 0.18 11.89
C LYS A 42 -0.83 0.64 12.13
N LYS A 43 -1.74 -0.28 12.49
CA LYS A 43 -3.14 0.07 12.84
C LYS A 43 -3.22 0.99 14.07
N VAL A 44 -2.41 0.74 15.10
CA VAL A 44 -2.36 1.58 16.31
C VAL A 44 -1.86 2.98 15.99
N LEU A 45 -0.83 3.12 15.15
CA LEU A 45 -0.34 4.42 14.69
C LEU A 45 -1.41 5.21 13.93
N LEU A 46 -2.18 4.55 13.07
CA LEU A 46 -3.27 5.15 12.32
C LEU A 46 -4.35 5.74 13.22
N ASN A 47 -4.76 5.00 14.24
CA ASN A 47 -5.75 5.46 15.21
C ASN A 47 -5.26 6.64 16.07
N GLN A 48 -3.94 6.85 16.17
CA GLN A 48 -3.33 7.98 16.91
C GLN A 48 -3.12 9.21 16.04
N SER A 49 -3.05 9.05 14.71
CA SER A 49 -2.74 10.12 13.74
C SER A 49 -4.00 10.80 13.19
N GLN A 50 -5.00 11.07 14.02
CA GLN A 50 -6.24 11.74 13.59
C GLN A 50 -6.08 13.20 13.14
N ASN A 51 -4.87 13.65 12.86
CA ASN A 51 -4.62 14.96 12.28
C ASN A 51 -3.43 14.88 11.34
N ILE A 52 -3.64 14.86 10.03
CA ILE A 52 -2.84 15.52 9.00
C ILE A 52 -3.18 14.95 7.61
N ALA A 53 -3.57 15.88 6.75
CA ALA A 53 -3.42 15.97 5.30
C ALA A 53 -4.27 15.09 4.38
N SER A 54 -5.15 15.79 3.72
CA SER A 54 -5.95 15.49 2.55
C SER A 54 -5.14 15.03 1.32
N GLY A 55 -5.11 13.73 1.07
CA GLY A 55 -4.94 13.19 -0.27
C GLY A 55 -6.31 12.77 -0.81
N GLN A 56 -6.66 13.17 -2.01
CA GLN A 56 -7.90 12.71 -2.64
C GLN A 56 -7.68 11.32 -3.23
N VAL A 57 -8.35 10.33 -2.66
CA VAL A 57 -8.50 9.02 -3.28
C VAL A 57 -9.84 9.03 -4.00
N LEU A 58 -9.80 8.96 -5.32
CA LEU A 58 -11.00 8.79 -6.13
C LEU A 58 -11.13 7.31 -6.48
N ALA A 59 -12.13 6.66 -5.93
CA ALA A 59 -12.56 5.34 -6.38
C ALA A 59 -13.53 5.56 -7.54
N ASP A 60 -13.03 5.68 -8.76
CA ASP A 60 -13.86 5.71 -9.95
C ASP A 60 -14.14 4.28 -10.41
N ALA A 61 -15.33 3.82 -10.10
CA ALA A 61 -15.90 2.63 -10.69
C ALA A 61 -16.52 2.99 -12.05
N LYS A 62 -15.79 2.81 -13.15
CA LYS A 62 -16.28 2.37 -14.46
C LYS A 62 -15.16 2.41 -15.49
N GLU A 63 -14.99 1.29 -16.18
CA GLU A 63 -13.99 1.13 -17.23
C GLU A 63 -14.30 1.96 -18.47
N ASP A 64 -13.27 2.60 -19.01
CA ASP A 64 -13.19 2.94 -20.42
C ASP A 64 -12.64 1.71 -21.16
N GLY A 65 -13.41 1.25 -22.15
CA GLY A 65 -13.23 -0.03 -22.85
C GLY A 65 -11.99 -0.15 -23.76
N THR A 66 -10.85 0.42 -23.39
CA THR A 66 -9.61 0.30 -24.16
C THR A 66 -8.88 -1.00 -23.80
N LYS A 67 -8.73 -1.87 -24.80
CA LYS A 67 -8.10 -3.21 -24.69
C LYS A 67 -6.63 -3.23 -24.31
N LYS A 68 -5.95 -2.09 -24.15
CA LYS A 68 -4.52 -2.01 -23.85
C LYS A 68 -4.30 -1.80 -22.36
N LEU A 69 -3.58 -2.72 -21.70
CA LEU A 69 -3.20 -2.60 -20.30
C LEU A 69 -2.29 -1.37 -20.09
N TRP A 70 -2.49 -0.64 -19.01
CA TRP A 70 -1.67 0.52 -18.64
C TRP A 70 -0.21 0.14 -18.43
N LYS A 71 0.04 -1.02 -17.78
CA LYS A 71 1.37 -1.55 -17.50
C LYS A 71 2.20 -1.82 -18.77
N SER A 72 1.55 -1.95 -19.95
CA SER A 72 2.27 -2.11 -21.22
C SER A 72 3.02 -0.86 -21.68
N ASN A 73 2.86 0.28 -21.01
CA ASN A 73 3.63 1.49 -21.26
C ASN A 73 4.97 1.51 -20.52
N TYR A 74 5.29 0.47 -19.74
CA TYR A 74 6.50 0.40 -18.92
C TYR A 74 7.33 -0.84 -19.30
N GLU A 75 8.63 -0.71 -19.12
CA GLU A 75 9.53 -1.87 -19.07
C GLU A 75 9.45 -2.46 -17.66
N LEU A 76 8.83 -3.63 -17.54
CA LEU A 76 8.60 -4.27 -16.26
C LEU A 76 9.84 -4.99 -15.77
N ASN A 77 10.12 -4.93 -14.47
CA ASN A 77 11.17 -5.71 -13.85
C ASN A 77 10.84 -7.22 -14.00
N PRO A 78 11.71 -8.02 -14.64
CA PRO A 78 11.46 -9.45 -14.79
C PRO A 78 11.48 -10.24 -13.46
N GLN A 79 12.01 -9.63 -12.39
CA GLN A 79 12.06 -10.20 -11.05
C GLN A 79 10.94 -9.64 -10.15
N VAL A 80 9.73 -9.50 -10.70
CA VAL A 80 8.56 -9.13 -9.89
C VAL A 80 8.26 -10.23 -8.89
N ASN A 81 8.14 -9.85 -7.61
CA ASN A 81 7.63 -10.74 -6.56
C ASN A 81 6.14 -10.49 -6.36
N GLU A 82 5.35 -11.43 -6.77
CA GLU A 82 3.92 -11.47 -6.47
C GLU A 82 3.68 -12.44 -5.31
N TYR A 83 2.91 -11.99 -4.32
CA TYR A 83 2.57 -12.80 -3.15
C TYR A 83 1.21 -12.39 -2.60
N GLY A 84 0.51 -13.34 -1.98
CA GLY A 84 -0.81 -13.11 -1.41
C GLY A 84 -1.58 -14.41 -1.25
N THR A 85 -2.80 -14.31 -0.75
CA THR A 85 -3.72 -15.44 -0.60
C THR A 85 -4.44 -15.80 -1.90
N GLY A 86 -4.38 -14.92 -2.92
CA GLY A 86 -5.12 -15.08 -4.16
C GLY A 86 -6.58 -14.62 -4.08
N GLU A 87 -7.00 -14.03 -2.97
CA GLU A 87 -8.37 -13.49 -2.81
C GLU A 87 -8.61 -12.24 -3.65
N ALA A 88 -7.55 -11.50 -3.95
CA ALA A 88 -7.54 -10.37 -4.88
C ALA A 88 -6.21 -10.27 -5.61
N GLU A 89 -6.20 -9.73 -6.82
CA GLU A 89 -5.04 -9.61 -7.69
C GLU A 89 -4.93 -8.22 -8.31
N ILE A 90 -3.73 -7.64 -8.33
CA ILE A 90 -3.45 -6.41 -9.08
C ILE A 90 -3.23 -6.77 -10.55
N ILE A 91 -4.24 -6.59 -11.37
CA ILE A 91 -4.19 -6.98 -12.79
C ILE A 91 -3.52 -5.94 -13.68
N ASP A 92 -3.50 -4.66 -13.25
CA ASP A 92 -2.95 -3.55 -14.02
C ASP A 92 -2.51 -2.41 -13.12
N PHE A 93 -1.57 -1.56 -13.59
CA PHE A 93 -1.15 -0.36 -12.87
C PHE A 93 -0.61 0.72 -13.81
N ALA A 94 -0.60 1.96 -13.31
CA ALA A 94 -0.05 3.12 -14.00
C ALA A 94 0.60 4.11 -13.03
N VAL A 95 1.62 4.80 -13.52
CA VAL A 95 2.17 6.03 -12.96
C VAL A 95 1.92 7.13 -13.97
N ILE A 96 1.22 8.18 -13.56
CA ILE A 96 0.77 9.25 -14.44
C ILE A 96 1.33 10.56 -13.91
N ASP A 97 1.94 11.36 -14.77
CA ASP A 97 2.49 12.67 -14.41
C ASP A 97 1.38 13.75 -14.26
N GLU A 98 1.79 14.98 -13.95
CA GLU A 98 0.88 16.11 -13.77
C GLU A 98 0.12 16.51 -15.05
N TYR A 99 0.60 16.08 -16.22
CA TYR A 99 0.00 16.33 -17.53
C TYR A 99 -0.93 15.20 -17.99
N GLY A 100 -1.07 14.14 -17.19
CA GLY A 100 -1.89 12.98 -17.54
C GLY A 100 -1.19 11.94 -18.41
N SER A 101 0.12 12.03 -18.59
CA SER A 101 0.90 11.11 -19.42
C SER A 101 1.50 9.98 -18.57
N TYR A 102 1.57 8.77 -19.16
CA TYR A 102 2.27 7.65 -18.53
C TYR A 102 3.76 7.95 -18.41
N THR A 103 4.31 7.79 -17.21
CA THR A 103 5.71 8.12 -16.94
C THR A 103 6.39 7.06 -16.09
N SER A 104 7.67 6.83 -16.33
CA SER A 104 8.56 6.05 -15.46
C SER A 104 9.44 6.96 -14.57
N CYS A 105 9.33 8.28 -14.71
CA CYS A 105 10.12 9.25 -13.97
C CYS A 105 9.23 10.35 -13.40
N ILE A 106 9.28 10.51 -12.08
CA ILE A 106 8.55 11.56 -11.36
C ILE A 106 9.54 12.64 -10.98
N GLN A 107 9.28 13.88 -11.41
CA GLN A 107 10.12 15.02 -11.09
C GLN A 107 9.82 15.54 -9.68
N LYS A 108 10.87 15.93 -8.95
CA LYS A 108 10.71 16.56 -7.63
C LYS A 108 9.92 17.87 -7.75
N GLY A 109 8.94 18.03 -6.88
CA GLY A 109 8.09 19.22 -6.84
C GLY A 109 6.90 19.18 -7.79
N THR A 110 6.67 18.06 -8.49
CA THR A 110 5.50 17.88 -9.36
C THR A 110 4.47 16.95 -8.73
N SER A 111 3.22 17.02 -9.19
CA SER A 111 2.20 16.07 -8.82
C SER A 111 2.23 14.84 -9.73
N PHE A 112 1.86 13.70 -9.18
CA PHE A 112 1.71 12.46 -9.93
C PHE A 112 0.52 11.66 -9.41
N THR A 113 0.07 10.71 -10.21
CA THR A 113 -1.01 9.79 -9.83
C THR A 113 -0.55 8.35 -10.01
N ILE A 114 -0.68 7.55 -8.95
CA ILE A 114 -0.57 6.09 -9.03
C ILE A 114 -1.96 5.51 -9.21
N ARG A 115 -2.13 4.67 -10.23
CA ARG A 115 -3.37 3.91 -10.42
C ARG A 115 -3.08 2.42 -10.35
N SER A 116 -3.95 1.68 -9.69
CA SER A 116 -3.93 0.22 -9.70
C SER A 116 -5.32 -0.31 -9.99
N LYS A 117 -5.39 -1.33 -10.85
CA LYS A 117 -6.61 -2.07 -11.15
C LYS A 117 -6.54 -3.40 -10.42
N VAL A 118 -7.51 -3.67 -9.56
CA VAL A 118 -7.55 -4.85 -8.70
C VAL A 118 -8.81 -5.64 -8.98
N GLN A 119 -8.64 -6.92 -9.29
CA GLN A 119 -9.73 -7.88 -9.44
C GLN A 119 -9.90 -8.67 -8.14
N PHE A 120 -11.13 -8.82 -7.70
CA PHE A 120 -11.49 -9.60 -6.51
C PHE A 120 -11.98 -10.99 -6.92
N HIS A 121 -11.46 -12.02 -6.27
CA HIS A 121 -11.85 -13.42 -6.48
C HIS A 121 -12.77 -13.94 -5.38
N THR A 122 -12.82 -13.24 -4.25
CA THR A 122 -13.72 -13.50 -3.11
C THR A 122 -14.30 -12.18 -2.60
N ASP A 123 -15.36 -12.28 -1.80
CA ASP A 123 -15.93 -11.12 -1.12
C ASP A 123 -14.97 -10.64 -0.01
N ILE A 124 -14.58 -9.36 -0.04
CA ILE A 124 -13.66 -8.77 0.94
C ILE A 124 -14.29 -7.50 1.51
N GLN A 125 -14.47 -7.48 2.83
CA GLN A 125 -14.98 -6.30 3.53
C GLN A 125 -13.86 -5.28 3.75
N ASP A 126 -14.09 -4.04 3.31
CA ASP A 126 -13.19 -2.88 3.46
C ASP A 126 -11.73 -3.17 3.05
N PRO A 127 -11.48 -3.58 1.79
CA PRO A 127 -10.12 -3.81 1.31
C PRO A 127 -9.30 -2.53 1.37
N ILE A 128 -8.01 -2.66 1.73
CA ILE A 128 -7.08 -1.54 1.82
C ILE A 128 -6.19 -1.54 0.59
N PHE A 129 -6.36 -0.54 -0.27
CA PHE A 129 -5.44 -0.28 -1.38
C PHE A 129 -4.24 0.51 -0.87
N THR A 130 -3.04 0.15 -1.33
CA THR A 130 -1.80 0.79 -0.90
C THR A 130 -0.78 0.81 -2.03
N TYR A 131 0.10 1.81 -2.02
CA TYR A 131 1.36 1.78 -2.74
C TYR A 131 2.51 2.26 -1.85
N THR A 132 3.72 1.83 -2.18
CA THR A 132 4.94 2.28 -1.50
C THR A 132 6.08 2.33 -2.51
N PHE A 133 6.71 3.50 -2.65
CA PHE A 133 7.99 3.61 -3.33
C PHE A 133 9.11 3.17 -2.41
N LYS A 134 10.00 2.37 -2.94
CA LYS A 134 11.18 1.87 -2.22
C LYS A 134 12.43 2.16 -3.04
N THR A 135 13.56 2.34 -2.35
CA THR A 135 14.86 2.30 -2.99
C THR A 135 15.14 0.90 -3.55
N VAL A 136 16.16 0.79 -4.40
CA VAL A 136 16.62 -0.53 -4.93
C VAL A 136 17.02 -1.47 -3.78
N GLN A 137 17.49 -0.92 -2.64
CA GLN A 137 17.83 -1.68 -1.43
C GLN A 137 16.61 -2.06 -0.57
N GLY A 138 15.39 -1.69 -1.00
CA GLY A 138 14.15 -2.04 -0.31
C GLY A 138 13.71 -1.05 0.80
N THR A 139 14.43 0.05 1.01
CA THR A 139 14.06 1.08 1.97
C THR A 139 12.83 1.87 1.47
N ALA A 140 11.79 1.96 2.27
CA ALA A 140 10.60 2.75 1.94
C ALA A 140 10.94 4.24 1.90
N VAL A 141 10.57 4.91 0.80
CA VAL A 141 10.77 6.34 0.58
C VAL A 141 9.47 7.10 0.86
N THR A 142 8.38 6.70 0.22
CA THR A 142 7.06 7.30 0.38
C THR A 142 5.97 6.30 -0.01
N GLY A 143 4.76 6.55 0.42
CA GLY A 143 3.60 5.74 0.10
C GLY A 143 2.41 6.12 0.96
N THR A 144 1.23 5.69 0.55
CA THR A 144 -0.01 5.87 1.30
C THR A 144 -0.97 4.70 1.08
N ASN A 145 -2.10 4.73 1.73
CA ASN A 145 -3.16 3.73 1.58
C ASN A 145 -4.54 4.34 1.86
N THR A 146 -5.60 3.65 1.44
CA THR A 146 -6.99 4.10 1.62
C THR A 146 -7.37 4.32 3.08
N MET A 147 -6.78 3.58 4.02
CA MET A 147 -7.03 3.76 5.45
C MET A 147 -6.43 5.08 5.96
N TYR A 148 -5.20 5.44 5.55
CA TYR A 148 -4.59 6.73 5.87
C TYR A 148 -5.40 7.90 5.31
N GLU A 149 -5.89 7.74 4.08
CA GLU A 149 -6.70 8.74 3.39
C GLU A 149 -8.16 8.76 3.87
N LYS A 150 -8.50 7.90 4.85
CA LYS A 150 -9.86 7.76 5.43
C LYS A 150 -10.94 7.47 4.38
N VAL A 151 -10.60 6.73 3.36
CA VAL A 151 -11.52 6.28 2.32
C VAL A 151 -12.00 4.87 2.66
N GLY A 152 -13.25 4.75 3.01
CA GLY A 152 -13.93 3.46 3.12
C GLY A 152 -14.24 2.91 1.73
N VAL A 153 -13.94 1.64 1.51
CA VAL A 153 -14.21 0.97 0.23
C VAL A 153 -15.53 0.20 0.29
N GLY A 154 -15.92 -0.23 1.48
CA GLY A 154 -17.09 -1.08 1.68
C GLY A 154 -16.83 -2.54 1.26
N LEU A 155 -17.89 -3.25 0.88
CA LEU A 155 -17.80 -4.64 0.45
C LEU A 155 -17.42 -4.73 -1.03
N ALA A 156 -16.23 -5.24 -1.31
CA ALA A 156 -15.83 -5.64 -2.67
C ALA A 156 -16.24 -7.11 -2.90
N ARG A 157 -16.97 -7.37 -3.98
CA ARG A 157 -17.54 -8.68 -4.28
C ARG A 157 -16.64 -9.47 -5.22
N ALA A 158 -16.74 -10.78 -5.14
CA ALA A 158 -16.10 -11.68 -6.10
C ALA A 158 -16.49 -11.33 -7.54
N GLY A 159 -15.50 -11.25 -8.43
CA GLY A 159 -15.66 -10.88 -9.84
C GLY A 159 -15.62 -9.38 -10.11
N GLU A 160 -15.69 -8.52 -9.11
CA GLU A 160 -15.59 -7.07 -9.30
C GLU A 160 -14.13 -6.63 -9.55
N ILE A 161 -14.02 -5.53 -10.32
CA ILE A 161 -12.74 -4.86 -10.59
C ILE A 161 -12.82 -3.44 -10.06
N TYR A 162 -11.85 -3.08 -9.24
CA TYR A 162 -11.70 -1.74 -8.67
C TYR A 162 -10.49 -1.03 -9.24
N VAL A 163 -10.61 0.29 -9.42
CA VAL A 163 -9.50 1.16 -9.77
C VAL A 163 -9.21 2.07 -8.57
N ALA A 164 -8.08 1.86 -7.93
CA ALA A 164 -7.57 2.76 -6.90
C ALA A 164 -6.64 3.80 -7.53
N SER A 165 -6.88 5.08 -7.24
CA SER A 165 -6.07 6.19 -7.75
C SER A 165 -5.57 7.04 -6.59
N PHE A 166 -4.25 7.23 -6.50
CA PHE A 166 -3.60 8.03 -5.47
C PHE A 166 -2.89 9.21 -6.12
N LYS A 167 -3.39 10.42 -5.89
CA LYS A 167 -2.74 11.64 -6.36
C LYS A 167 -1.87 12.22 -5.24
N GLN A 168 -0.59 12.45 -5.54
CA GLN A 168 0.42 12.89 -4.57
C GLN A 168 1.31 13.96 -5.18
N ASN A 169 2.03 14.67 -4.31
CA ASN A 169 3.12 15.58 -4.69
C ASN A 169 4.45 14.96 -4.26
N MET A 170 5.45 15.04 -5.15
CA MET A 170 6.79 14.53 -4.91
C MET A 170 7.68 15.55 -4.20
#